data_f1213dbadc5b94a1287cfabee6d79634
#
_entry.id   f1213dbadc5b94a1287cfabee6d79634
#
_cell.length_a   1.000
_cell.length_b   1.000
_cell.length_c   1.000
_cell.angle_alpha   90.00
_cell.angle_beta   90.00
_cell.angle_gamma   90.00
#
_symmetry.space_group_name_H-M   'P 1'
#
loop_
_entity.id
_entity.type
_entity.pdbx_description
1 polymer ?
#
loop_
_entity_poly.entity_id
_entity_poly.type
_entity_poly.pdbx_seq_one_letter_code
_entity_poly.pdbx_strand_id
1 'polypeptide(L)'
;MEHFKLLKSLKIKHLLILAVVLLQSCIVPVKRDYQGLSKALPFNQEKKWLINNMFTDFGSDQREKNNKKIFETFNELSKGKAISMDDARNQNLLASRVSFSPSLEELESLKNNSDFDYLVNTYTEKVHDQISSLELSSPLNYSKNEAFATIEIYDLKTLKRIYYQKASSETSMEKKKTYPEYSGEELYSDHVQGKDKGPHFSFSANQLAQKNLNKILKDIEKNAIK
;
A
#
# COMPACT_ATOMS: atom_id res chain seq x y z
N MET A 1 -29.52 42.60 -19.11
CA MET A 1 -28.35 41.68 -19.23
C MET A 1 -27.75 41.24 -17.88
N GLU A 2 -27.85 42.05 -16.83
CA GLU A 2 -27.31 41.69 -15.49
C GLU A 2 -28.07 40.57 -14.74
N HIS A 3 -29.40 40.55 -14.84
CA HIS A 3 -30.21 39.49 -14.21
C HIS A 3 -29.88 38.08 -14.69
N PHE A 4 -29.43 37.93 -15.94
CA PHE A 4 -29.09 36.61 -16.51
C PHE A 4 -27.73 36.10 -15.99
N LYS A 5 -26.81 37.04 -15.66
CA LYS A 5 -25.51 36.71 -15.05
C LYS A 5 -25.65 36.25 -13.59
N LEU A 6 -26.56 36.90 -12.84
CA LEU A 6 -26.83 36.55 -11.44
C LEU A 6 -27.47 35.15 -11.31
N LEU A 7 -28.43 34.82 -12.19
CA LEU A 7 -29.06 33.49 -12.20
C LEU A 7 -28.08 32.37 -12.56
N LYS A 8 -27.15 32.60 -13.49
CA LYS A 8 -26.08 31.63 -13.80
C LYS A 8 -25.12 31.43 -12.64
N SER A 9 -24.73 32.53 -11.96
CA SER A 9 -23.84 32.45 -10.78
C SER A 9 -24.50 31.70 -9.62
N LEU A 10 -25.80 31.88 -9.39
CA LEU A 10 -26.54 31.20 -8.34
C LEU A 10 -26.64 29.71 -8.60
N LYS A 11 -26.88 29.28 -9.84
CA LYS A 11 -26.95 27.86 -10.24
C LYS A 11 -25.60 27.17 -10.09
N ILE A 12 -24.51 27.84 -10.43
CA ILE A 12 -23.15 27.28 -10.27
C ILE A 12 -22.80 27.11 -8.80
N LYS A 13 -23.14 28.06 -7.93
CA LYS A 13 -22.90 27.94 -6.49
C LYS A 13 -23.69 26.77 -5.86
N HIS A 14 -24.95 26.60 -6.25
CA HIS A 14 -25.74 25.47 -5.77
C HIS A 14 -25.23 24.12 -6.31
N LEU A 15 -24.76 24.07 -7.56
CA LEU A 15 -24.13 22.88 -8.13
C LEU A 15 -22.84 22.51 -7.40
N LEU A 16 -22.06 23.52 -7.01
CA LEU A 16 -20.80 23.34 -6.27
C LEU A 16 -21.06 22.86 -4.84
N ILE A 17 -22.08 23.40 -4.16
CA ILE A 17 -22.50 22.94 -2.83
C ILE A 17 -23.04 21.50 -2.91
N LEU A 18 -23.84 21.18 -3.92
CA LEU A 18 -24.34 19.82 -4.15
C LEU A 18 -23.18 18.84 -4.42
N ALA A 19 -22.19 19.24 -5.21
CA ALA A 19 -20.98 18.45 -5.44
C ALA A 19 -20.18 18.20 -4.16
N VAL A 20 -20.03 19.22 -3.30
CA VAL A 20 -19.34 19.09 -2.00
C VAL A 20 -20.13 18.16 -1.05
N VAL A 21 -21.45 18.24 -1.04
CA VAL A 21 -22.30 17.33 -0.23
C VAL A 21 -22.24 15.90 -0.74
N LEU A 22 -22.18 15.70 -2.06
CA LEU A 22 -22.02 14.36 -2.66
C LEU A 22 -20.62 13.77 -2.42
N LEU A 23 -19.60 14.60 -2.24
CA LEU A 23 -18.24 14.17 -1.88
C LEU A 23 -18.10 13.77 -0.40
N GLN A 24 -19.08 14.05 0.42
CA GLN A 24 -19.18 13.56 1.81
C GLN A 24 -19.80 12.15 1.89
N SER A 25 -19.77 11.37 0.81
CA SER A 25 -20.09 9.95 0.88
C SER A 25 -19.23 9.30 1.95
N CYS A 26 -19.84 8.53 2.84
CA CYS A 26 -19.19 7.91 3.99
C CYS A 26 -17.98 7.08 3.54
N ILE A 27 -16.79 7.67 3.62
CA ILE A 27 -15.54 6.94 3.42
C ILE A 27 -15.35 6.05 4.66
N VAL A 28 -15.23 4.75 4.43
CA VAL A 28 -14.92 3.82 5.52
C VAL A 28 -13.54 4.17 6.08
N PRO A 29 -13.43 4.38 7.40
CA PRO A 29 -12.16 4.79 8.00
C PRO A 29 -11.11 3.68 7.85
N VAL A 30 -9.89 4.08 7.55
CA VAL A 30 -8.75 3.18 7.45
C VAL A 30 -7.92 3.27 8.72
N LYS A 31 -7.84 2.18 9.46
CA LYS A 31 -6.88 2.03 10.55
C LYS A 31 -5.51 1.70 9.95
N ARG A 32 -4.46 2.31 10.48
CA ARG A 32 -3.09 2.12 10.00
C ARG A 32 -2.16 1.87 11.15
N ASP A 33 -1.29 0.89 10.97
CA ASP A 33 -0.18 0.61 11.85
C ASP A 33 1.13 0.67 11.06
N TYR A 34 2.18 1.17 11.72
CA TYR A 34 3.49 1.33 11.12
C TYR A 34 4.54 0.88 12.11
N GLN A 35 5.18 -0.25 11.82
CA GLN A 35 6.13 -0.91 12.71
C GLN A 35 7.50 -0.98 12.07
N GLY A 36 8.51 -0.91 12.88
CA GLY A 36 9.90 -1.10 12.48
C GLY A 36 10.84 -0.03 13.00
N LEU A 37 12.13 -0.30 12.87
CA LEU A 37 13.16 0.64 13.24
C LEU A 37 13.56 1.42 11.98
N SER A 38 13.10 2.67 11.90
CA SER A 38 13.58 3.62 10.89
C SER A 38 14.97 4.08 11.33
N LYS A 39 16.00 3.42 10.82
CA LYS A 39 17.37 3.92 10.92
C LYS A 39 17.69 4.70 9.66
N ALA A 40 18.41 5.81 9.83
CA ALA A 40 18.97 6.54 8.71
C ALA A 40 19.85 5.58 7.89
N LEU A 41 19.56 5.47 6.59
CA LEU A 41 20.32 4.64 5.67
C LEU A 41 21.41 5.49 5.03
N PRO A 42 22.68 5.06 5.09
CA PRO A 42 23.77 5.75 4.43
C PRO A 42 23.74 5.45 2.92
N PHE A 43 23.18 6.34 2.13
CA PHE A 43 23.26 6.26 0.67
C PHE A 43 24.59 6.83 0.21
N ASN A 44 25.65 6.02 0.34
CA ASN A 44 26.98 6.38 -0.14
C ASN A 44 27.07 6.14 -1.64
N GLN A 45 27.66 7.09 -2.37
CA GLN A 45 27.82 7.02 -3.84
C GLN A 45 28.69 5.85 -4.32
N GLU A 46 29.54 5.30 -3.47
CA GLU A 46 30.42 4.17 -3.80
C GLU A 46 29.74 2.81 -3.62
N LYS A 47 28.57 2.78 -2.98
CA LYS A 47 27.89 1.55 -2.62
C LYS A 47 26.90 1.11 -3.70
N LYS A 48 26.95 -0.18 -4.05
CA LYS A 48 26.09 -0.80 -5.05
C LYS A 48 24.89 -1.48 -4.39
N TRP A 49 23.72 -1.20 -4.92
CA TRP A 49 22.44 -1.68 -4.39
C TRP A 49 21.80 -2.66 -5.36
N LEU A 50 21.53 -3.87 -4.90
CA LEU A 50 20.74 -4.86 -5.63
C LEU A 50 19.28 -4.76 -5.20
N ILE A 51 18.38 -4.46 -6.13
CA ILE A 51 16.97 -4.34 -5.87
C ILE A 51 16.28 -5.62 -6.34
N ASN A 52 15.85 -6.45 -5.39
CA ASN A 52 15.14 -7.68 -5.70
C ASN A 52 13.73 -7.38 -6.22
N ASN A 53 13.22 -8.28 -7.05
CA ASN A 53 11.83 -8.23 -7.48
C ASN A 53 10.90 -8.35 -6.28
N MET A 54 9.86 -7.55 -6.27
CA MET A 54 8.87 -7.57 -5.19
C MET A 54 8.18 -8.93 -5.10
N PHE A 55 8.11 -9.48 -3.91
CA PHE A 55 7.28 -10.63 -3.57
C PHE A 55 5.87 -10.14 -3.25
N THR A 56 4.88 -10.63 -4.00
CA THR A 56 3.54 -10.08 -3.93
C THR A 56 2.51 -11.01 -4.55
N ASP A 57 1.28 -10.86 -4.11
CA ASP A 57 0.06 -11.44 -4.69
C ASP A 57 -0.64 -10.50 -5.68
N PHE A 58 -0.01 -9.38 -6.05
CA PHE A 58 -0.52 -8.48 -7.08
C PHE A 58 -0.45 -9.11 -8.48
N GLY A 59 -1.37 -8.70 -9.35
CA GLY A 59 -1.26 -8.99 -10.78
C GLY A 59 0.02 -8.41 -11.40
N SER A 60 0.41 -8.96 -12.56
CA SER A 60 1.65 -8.61 -13.28
C SER A 60 1.87 -7.12 -13.44
N ASP A 61 0.86 -6.40 -13.95
CA ASP A 61 0.97 -4.97 -14.26
C ASP A 61 1.22 -4.12 -13.02
N GLN A 62 0.55 -4.44 -11.91
CA GLN A 62 0.74 -3.72 -10.65
C GLN A 62 2.09 -4.04 -10.03
N ARG A 63 2.53 -5.29 -10.13
CA ARG A 63 3.86 -5.73 -9.68
C ARG A 63 4.95 -5.01 -10.45
N GLU A 64 4.85 -4.92 -11.77
CA GLU A 64 5.82 -4.24 -12.62
C GLU A 64 5.92 -2.73 -12.28
N LYS A 65 4.77 -2.05 -12.15
CA LYS A 65 4.72 -0.64 -11.73
C LYS A 65 5.38 -0.41 -10.37
N ASN A 66 5.17 -1.33 -9.44
CA ASN A 66 5.76 -1.23 -8.11
C ASN A 66 7.26 -1.53 -8.12
N ASN A 67 7.71 -2.55 -8.85
CA ASN A 67 9.13 -2.82 -9.04
C ASN A 67 9.86 -1.61 -9.62
N LYS A 68 9.29 -1.01 -10.67
CA LYS A 68 9.82 0.20 -11.28
C LYS A 68 9.94 1.34 -10.25
N LYS A 69 8.88 1.58 -9.47
CA LYS A 69 8.88 2.63 -8.45
C LYS A 69 9.92 2.40 -7.35
N ILE A 70 10.03 1.17 -6.84
CA ILE A 70 11.02 0.80 -5.85
C ILE A 70 12.41 1.05 -6.41
N PHE A 71 12.69 0.55 -7.61
CA PHE A 71 13.95 0.75 -8.30
C PHE A 71 14.29 2.24 -8.47
N GLU A 72 13.37 3.04 -8.99
CA GLU A 72 13.57 4.49 -9.19
C GLU A 72 13.92 5.19 -7.87
N THR A 73 13.18 4.89 -6.78
CA THR A 73 13.46 5.45 -5.44
C THR A 73 14.90 5.14 -4.99
N PHE A 74 15.30 3.87 -5.03
CA PHE A 74 16.65 3.48 -4.59
C PHE A 74 17.74 3.95 -5.54
N ASN A 75 17.47 3.98 -6.83
CA ASN A 75 18.43 4.47 -7.83
C ASN A 75 18.69 5.98 -7.68
N GLU A 76 17.65 6.77 -7.40
CA GLU A 76 17.80 8.20 -7.12
C GLU A 76 18.62 8.42 -5.83
N LEU A 77 18.27 7.74 -4.74
CA LEU A 77 18.95 7.87 -3.46
C LEU A 77 20.42 7.41 -3.52
N SER A 78 20.72 6.36 -4.28
CA SER A 78 22.08 5.84 -4.47
C SER A 78 22.85 6.54 -5.60
N LYS A 79 22.28 7.58 -6.21
CA LYS A 79 22.87 8.33 -7.32
C LYS A 79 23.26 7.45 -8.51
N GLY A 80 22.37 6.56 -8.92
CA GLY A 80 22.54 5.66 -10.07
C GLY A 80 23.33 4.39 -9.78
N LYS A 81 23.52 4.00 -8.52
CA LYS A 81 24.23 2.77 -8.13
C LYS A 81 23.30 1.60 -7.79
N ALA A 82 21.99 1.73 -8.06
CA ALA A 82 21.06 0.62 -7.95
C ALA A 82 20.97 -0.16 -9.26
N ILE A 83 20.87 -1.48 -9.16
CA ILE A 83 20.65 -2.40 -10.27
C ILE A 83 19.48 -3.29 -9.89
N SER A 84 18.55 -3.49 -10.83
CA SER A 84 17.45 -4.42 -10.61
C SER A 84 17.94 -5.87 -10.67
N MET A 85 17.23 -6.78 -10.00
CA MET A 85 17.54 -8.21 -10.03
C MET A 85 17.53 -8.76 -11.47
N ASP A 86 16.60 -8.31 -12.28
CA ASP A 86 16.46 -8.77 -13.66
C ASP A 86 17.62 -8.25 -14.53
N ASP A 87 18.00 -6.98 -14.38
CA ASP A 87 19.17 -6.43 -15.09
C ASP A 87 20.47 -7.09 -14.65
N ALA A 88 20.62 -7.35 -13.35
CA ALA A 88 21.79 -8.05 -12.83
C ALA A 88 21.93 -9.48 -13.42
N ARG A 89 20.82 -10.18 -13.62
CA ARG A 89 20.81 -11.49 -14.29
C ARG A 89 21.10 -11.39 -15.77
N ASN A 90 20.48 -10.45 -16.45
CA ASN A 90 20.71 -10.23 -17.89
C ASN A 90 22.16 -9.88 -18.19
N GLN A 91 22.85 -9.25 -17.24
CA GLN A 91 24.28 -8.93 -17.32
C GLN A 91 25.19 -10.06 -16.79
N ASN A 92 24.63 -11.24 -16.45
CA ASN A 92 25.32 -12.37 -15.84
C ASN A 92 26.08 -12.04 -14.53
N LEU A 93 25.60 -11.03 -13.80
CA LEU A 93 26.17 -10.66 -12.48
C LEU A 93 25.64 -11.55 -11.35
N LEU A 94 24.59 -12.33 -11.59
CA LEU A 94 23.93 -13.20 -10.61
C LEU A 94 23.44 -14.50 -11.25
N ALA A 95 23.75 -15.63 -10.61
CA ALA A 95 23.36 -16.95 -11.09
C ALA A 95 22.02 -17.43 -10.52
N SER A 96 21.62 -17.00 -9.32
CA SER A 96 20.49 -17.58 -8.59
C SER A 96 19.42 -16.56 -8.22
N ARG A 97 18.24 -17.08 -7.87
CA ARG A 97 17.16 -16.27 -7.27
C ARG A 97 17.45 -16.10 -5.79
N VAL A 98 16.99 -14.99 -5.24
CA VAL A 98 17.11 -14.65 -3.83
C VAL A 98 15.71 -14.62 -3.24
N SER A 99 15.50 -15.28 -2.12
CA SER A 99 14.22 -15.28 -1.39
C SER A 99 13.94 -13.94 -0.73
N PHE A 100 12.66 -13.71 -0.32
CA PHE A 100 12.31 -12.48 0.43
C PHE A 100 13.06 -12.43 1.78
N SER A 101 13.05 -13.53 2.52
CA SER A 101 13.83 -13.68 3.76
C SER A 101 15.01 -14.59 3.47
N PRO A 102 16.12 -14.05 2.95
CA PRO A 102 17.24 -14.86 2.50
C PRO A 102 17.90 -15.57 3.69
N SER A 103 18.28 -16.81 3.48
CA SER A 103 19.10 -17.55 4.41
C SER A 103 20.52 -16.96 4.47
N LEU A 104 21.27 -17.33 5.51
CA LEU A 104 22.66 -16.94 5.62
C LEU A 104 23.47 -17.43 4.39
N GLU A 105 23.20 -18.63 3.93
CA GLU A 105 23.85 -19.23 2.74
C GLU A 105 23.55 -18.42 1.45
N GLU A 106 22.29 -17.96 1.29
CA GLU A 106 21.94 -17.09 0.15
C GLU A 106 22.68 -15.76 0.22
N LEU A 107 22.78 -15.15 1.41
CA LEU A 107 23.52 -13.89 1.59
C LEU A 107 25.04 -14.08 1.37
N GLU A 108 25.63 -15.19 1.85
CA GLU A 108 27.02 -15.54 1.60
C GLU A 108 27.29 -15.78 0.12
N SER A 109 26.38 -16.48 -0.56
CA SER A 109 26.45 -16.71 -1.99
C SER A 109 26.43 -15.39 -2.77
N LEU A 110 25.53 -14.46 -2.41
CA LEU A 110 25.50 -13.12 -3.02
C LEU A 110 26.80 -12.36 -2.78
N LYS A 111 27.29 -12.34 -1.55
CA LYS A 111 28.54 -11.68 -1.19
C LYS A 111 29.75 -12.19 -1.97
N ASN A 112 29.83 -13.52 -2.15
CA ASN A 112 31.00 -14.16 -2.76
C ASN A 112 30.96 -14.13 -4.30
N ASN A 113 29.75 -14.07 -4.87
CA ASN A 113 29.56 -14.19 -6.32
C ASN A 113 29.11 -12.86 -6.98
N SER A 114 29.07 -11.77 -6.23
CA SER A 114 28.71 -10.46 -6.77
C SER A 114 29.48 -9.33 -6.06
N ASP A 115 29.43 -8.14 -6.63
CA ASP A 115 30.06 -6.94 -6.09
C ASP A 115 29.03 -5.95 -5.49
N PHE A 116 27.86 -6.43 -5.13
CA PHE A 116 26.85 -5.64 -4.45
C PHE A 116 27.14 -5.50 -2.96
N ASP A 117 26.86 -4.31 -2.41
CA ASP A 117 27.02 -4.04 -0.99
C ASP A 117 25.71 -4.26 -0.22
N TYR A 118 24.57 -3.96 -0.84
CA TYR A 118 23.25 -4.04 -0.21
C TYR A 118 22.24 -4.78 -1.08
N LEU A 119 21.38 -5.55 -0.41
CA LEU A 119 20.22 -6.19 -1.01
C LEU A 119 18.94 -5.55 -0.43
N VAL A 120 18.03 -5.15 -1.31
CA VAL A 120 16.70 -4.65 -0.95
C VAL A 120 15.66 -5.68 -1.31
N ASN A 121 14.89 -6.12 -0.33
CA ASN A 121 13.76 -7.01 -0.49
C ASN A 121 12.46 -6.30 -0.14
N THR A 122 11.45 -6.46 -0.96
CA THR A 122 10.11 -5.89 -0.76
C THR A 122 9.06 -6.99 -0.80
N TYR A 123 8.14 -6.94 0.13
CA TYR A 123 7.01 -7.85 0.22
C TYR A 123 5.70 -7.10 0.42
N THR A 124 4.64 -7.55 -0.23
CA THR A 124 3.28 -7.08 0.01
C THR A 124 2.31 -8.26 0.00
N GLU A 125 1.32 -8.21 0.87
CA GLU A 125 0.31 -9.24 0.98
C GLU A 125 -1.06 -8.65 1.28
N LYS A 126 -2.09 -9.23 0.67
CA LYS A 126 -3.50 -9.03 1.00
C LYS A 126 -3.90 -10.09 2.01
N VAL A 127 -4.11 -9.68 3.25
CA VAL A 127 -4.53 -10.62 4.31
C VAL A 127 -6.02 -10.91 4.20
N HIS A 128 -6.82 -9.85 3.96
CA HIS A 128 -8.25 -9.95 3.74
C HIS A 128 -8.67 -9.03 2.58
N ASP A 129 -9.52 -9.55 1.68
CA ASP A 129 -10.02 -8.82 0.51
C ASP A 129 -11.52 -9.13 0.35
N GLN A 130 -12.33 -8.65 1.30
CA GLN A 130 -13.75 -8.99 1.44
C GLN A 130 -14.70 -7.85 1.06
N ILE A 131 -14.18 -6.62 0.98
CA ILE A 131 -14.98 -5.43 0.70
C ILE A 131 -14.59 -4.92 -0.69
N SER A 132 -15.57 -4.77 -1.58
CA SER A 132 -15.36 -4.12 -2.87
C SER A 132 -15.00 -2.64 -2.69
N SER A 133 -14.38 -2.03 -3.71
CA SER A 133 -14.05 -0.58 -3.66
C SER A 133 -15.31 0.30 -3.63
N LEU A 134 -16.42 -0.22 -4.12
CA LEU A 134 -17.75 0.38 -4.04
C LEU A 134 -18.73 -0.68 -3.52
N GLU A 135 -19.26 -0.47 -2.32
CA GLU A 135 -20.30 -1.31 -1.73
C GLU A 135 -21.62 -0.58 -1.83
N LEU A 136 -22.62 -1.19 -2.49
CA LEU A 136 -23.93 -0.60 -2.74
C LEU A 136 -24.91 -0.84 -1.59
N SER A 137 -24.64 -1.83 -0.75
CA SER A 137 -25.46 -2.17 0.41
C SER A 137 -24.60 -2.41 1.64
N SER A 138 -25.17 -2.24 2.81
CA SER A 138 -24.50 -2.62 4.06
C SER A 138 -24.30 -4.13 4.09
N PRO A 139 -23.11 -4.64 4.40
CA PRO A 139 -22.89 -6.08 4.49
C PRO A 139 -23.76 -6.69 5.58
N LEU A 140 -24.26 -7.90 5.33
CA LEU A 140 -25.04 -8.66 6.31
C LEU A 140 -24.22 -9.04 7.55
N ASN A 141 -22.90 -9.12 7.38
CA ASN A 141 -21.94 -9.53 8.39
C ASN A 141 -20.75 -8.55 8.43
N TYR A 142 -19.84 -8.80 9.35
CA TYR A 142 -18.54 -8.14 9.39
C TYR A 142 -17.74 -8.48 8.13
N SER A 143 -17.27 -7.46 7.44
CA SER A 143 -16.40 -7.59 6.28
C SER A 143 -15.14 -6.74 6.49
N LYS A 144 -14.00 -7.21 6.02
CA LYS A 144 -12.70 -6.59 6.27
C LYS A 144 -11.81 -6.63 5.02
N ASN A 145 -11.13 -5.53 4.76
CA ASN A 145 -9.96 -5.52 3.89
C ASN A 145 -8.74 -5.23 4.75
N GLU A 146 -7.69 -6.00 4.57
CA GLU A 146 -6.44 -5.85 5.30
C GLU A 146 -5.28 -6.18 4.38
N ALA A 147 -4.25 -5.36 4.43
CA ALA A 147 -3.03 -5.59 3.68
C ALA A 147 -1.83 -4.98 4.39
N PHE A 148 -0.65 -5.49 4.07
CA PHE A 148 0.59 -4.91 4.52
C PHE A 148 1.64 -4.84 3.42
N ALA A 149 2.67 -4.04 3.66
CA ALA A 149 3.90 -3.98 2.91
C ALA A 149 5.08 -4.04 3.87
N THR A 150 6.18 -4.62 3.43
CA THR A 150 7.44 -4.71 4.18
C THR A 150 8.60 -4.41 3.25
N ILE A 151 9.57 -3.64 3.71
CA ILE A 151 10.87 -3.49 3.06
C ILE A 151 11.95 -3.89 4.05
N GLU A 152 12.86 -4.75 3.60
CA GLU A 152 14.04 -5.19 4.32
C GLU A 152 15.29 -4.84 3.51
N ILE A 153 16.34 -4.41 4.19
CA ILE A 153 17.63 -4.16 3.57
C ILE A 153 18.70 -4.91 4.33
N TYR A 154 19.49 -5.65 3.58
CA TYR A 154 20.60 -6.43 4.09
C TYR A 154 21.92 -5.83 3.65
N ASP A 155 22.86 -5.72 4.57
CA ASP A 155 24.26 -5.41 4.28
C ASP A 155 24.96 -6.74 3.96
N LEU A 156 25.39 -6.90 2.72
CA LEU A 156 26.04 -8.12 2.24
C LEU A 156 27.44 -8.31 2.81
N LYS A 157 28.11 -7.24 3.24
CA LYS A 157 29.41 -7.33 3.88
C LYS A 157 29.32 -7.99 5.26
N THR A 158 28.34 -7.56 6.06
CA THR A 158 28.11 -8.07 7.42
C THR A 158 27.11 -9.21 7.49
N LEU A 159 26.41 -9.51 6.39
CA LEU A 159 25.33 -10.53 6.29
C LEU A 159 24.17 -10.27 7.26
N LYS A 160 23.94 -9.01 7.59
CA LYS A 160 22.92 -8.62 8.57
C LYS A 160 21.85 -7.74 7.94
N ARG A 161 20.61 -7.92 8.41
CA ARG A 161 19.53 -6.99 8.10
C ARG A 161 19.77 -5.68 8.86
N ILE A 162 19.95 -4.61 8.10
CA ILE A 162 20.23 -3.26 8.64
C ILE A 162 18.99 -2.36 8.68
N TYR A 163 17.94 -2.72 7.93
CA TYR A 163 16.69 -1.98 7.87
C TYR A 163 15.50 -2.93 7.79
N TYR A 164 14.45 -2.57 8.50
CA TYR A 164 13.16 -3.25 8.46
C TYR A 164 12.05 -2.23 8.70
N GLN A 165 11.07 -2.20 7.82
CA GLN A 165 9.85 -1.44 8.00
C GLN A 165 8.66 -2.26 7.51
N LYS A 166 7.62 -2.30 8.31
CA LYS A 166 6.32 -2.88 7.97
C LYS A 166 5.23 -1.83 8.16
N ALA A 167 4.41 -1.63 7.17
CA ALA A 167 3.20 -0.83 7.24
C ALA A 167 2.00 -1.74 6.97
N SER A 168 1.03 -1.73 7.86
CA SER A 168 -0.24 -2.43 7.71
C SER A 168 -1.40 -1.45 7.73
N SER A 169 -2.48 -1.81 7.06
CA SER A 169 -3.72 -1.04 7.04
C SER A 169 -4.91 -1.99 6.97
N GLU A 170 -5.95 -1.62 7.68
CA GLU A 170 -7.23 -2.30 7.60
C GLU A 170 -8.37 -1.32 7.41
N THR A 171 -9.40 -1.77 6.75
CA THR A 171 -10.70 -1.15 6.72
C THR A 171 -11.75 -2.22 6.98
N SER A 172 -12.72 -1.93 7.83
CA SER A 172 -13.76 -2.89 8.22
C SER A 172 -15.13 -2.24 8.14
N MET A 173 -16.09 -3.01 7.69
CA MET A 173 -17.51 -2.65 7.70
C MET A 173 -18.24 -3.65 8.59
N GLU A 174 -18.97 -3.14 9.53
CA GLU A 174 -19.80 -3.94 10.43
C GLU A 174 -21.23 -3.43 10.36
N LYS A 175 -22.17 -4.33 10.10
CA LYS A 175 -23.57 -4.03 10.31
C LYS A 175 -23.75 -3.92 11.82
N LYS A 176 -24.11 -2.75 12.32
CA LYS A 176 -24.58 -2.64 13.70
C LYS A 176 -25.78 -3.56 13.83
N LYS A 177 -25.59 -4.70 14.47
CA LYS A 177 -26.69 -5.54 14.91
C LYS A 177 -27.44 -4.78 16.01
N THR A 178 -28.34 -3.94 15.60
CA THR A 178 -29.47 -3.63 16.47
C THR A 178 -30.30 -4.90 16.45
N TYR A 179 -30.11 -5.75 17.44
CA TYR A 179 -31.15 -6.67 17.83
C TYR A 179 -32.03 -5.96 18.87
N PRO A 180 -33.15 -5.38 18.49
CA PRO A 180 -34.23 -5.31 19.45
C PRO A 180 -34.70 -6.75 19.65
N GLU A 181 -35.10 -7.12 20.87
CA GLU A 181 -35.95 -8.28 21.09
C GLU A 181 -37.20 -8.05 20.25
N TYR A 182 -37.35 -8.80 19.17
CA TYR A 182 -38.36 -8.57 18.16
C TYR A 182 -39.78 -8.88 18.69
N SER A 183 -40.61 -7.86 18.81
CA SER A 183 -42.04 -8.05 18.55
C SER A 183 -42.23 -8.06 17.01
N GLY A 184 -43.12 -8.95 16.51
CA GLY A 184 -43.27 -9.14 15.04
C GLY A 184 -43.64 -7.89 14.24
N GLU A 185 -44.10 -6.80 14.89
CA GLU A 185 -44.38 -5.50 14.28
C GLU A 185 -43.13 -4.66 13.98
N GLU A 186 -42.07 -4.78 14.77
CA GLU A 186 -40.82 -4.06 14.55
C GLU A 186 -40.03 -4.61 13.35
N LEU A 187 -40.17 -5.89 13.03
CA LEU A 187 -39.59 -6.52 11.85
C LEU A 187 -40.12 -5.90 10.55
N TYR A 188 -41.37 -5.47 10.53
CA TYR A 188 -41.99 -4.89 9.35
C TYR A 188 -41.61 -3.42 9.17
N SER A 189 -41.44 -2.68 10.27
CA SER A 189 -41.07 -1.26 10.24
C SER A 189 -39.61 -1.05 9.84
N ASP A 190 -38.66 -1.92 10.25
CA ASP A 190 -37.24 -1.82 9.89
C ASP A 190 -36.99 -2.22 8.43
N HIS A 191 -37.80 -3.12 7.87
CA HIS A 191 -37.73 -3.47 6.45
C HIS A 191 -38.27 -2.35 5.55
N VAL A 192 -39.21 -1.58 6.02
CA VAL A 192 -39.85 -0.46 5.29
C VAL A 192 -39.07 0.86 5.50
N GLN A 193 -38.42 1.04 6.65
CA GLN A 193 -37.61 2.22 6.95
C GLN A 193 -36.13 2.02 6.60
N GLY A 194 -35.80 1.11 5.68
CA GLY A 194 -34.44 0.84 5.23
C GLY A 194 -33.53 2.05 5.36
N LYS A 195 -32.91 2.22 6.51
CA LYS A 195 -31.75 3.10 6.70
C LYS A 195 -30.54 2.46 6.02
N ASP A 196 -30.75 2.07 4.77
CA ASP A 196 -29.65 1.75 3.88
C ASP A 196 -28.84 3.04 3.74
N LYS A 197 -27.78 3.10 4.48
CA LYS A 197 -26.80 4.18 4.37
C LYS A 197 -26.14 4.02 3.02
N GLY A 198 -26.75 4.45 1.96
CA GLY A 198 -26.24 4.57 0.60
C GLY A 198 -24.89 3.92 0.24
N PRO A 199 -24.35 4.13 -0.93
CA PRO A 199 -23.10 3.51 -1.34
C PRO A 199 -21.95 3.94 -0.42
N HIS A 200 -21.13 2.96 0.00
CA HIS A 200 -19.93 3.17 0.79
C HIS A 200 -18.69 2.99 -0.10
N PHE A 201 -17.79 3.96 -0.04
CA PHE A 201 -16.48 3.84 -0.68
C PHE A 201 -15.48 3.27 0.33
N SER A 202 -14.72 2.29 -0.11
CA SER A 202 -13.67 1.66 0.69
C SER A 202 -12.40 1.50 -0.12
N PHE A 203 -11.29 1.29 0.57
CA PHE A 203 -10.05 0.91 -0.08
C PHE A 203 -10.00 -0.61 -0.25
N SER A 204 -9.82 -1.08 -1.48
CA SER A 204 -9.53 -2.49 -1.73
C SER A 204 -8.21 -2.89 -1.06
N ALA A 205 -8.02 -4.18 -0.79
CA ALA A 205 -6.78 -4.67 -0.20
C ALA A 205 -5.55 -4.32 -1.06
N ASN A 206 -5.67 -4.33 -2.39
CA ASN A 206 -4.63 -3.85 -3.31
C ASN A 206 -4.28 -2.37 -3.07
N GLN A 207 -5.27 -1.50 -2.90
CA GLN A 207 -5.05 -0.08 -2.64
C GLN A 207 -4.41 0.15 -1.25
N LEU A 208 -4.78 -0.65 -0.25
CA LEU A 208 -4.17 -0.61 1.07
C LEU A 208 -2.69 -1.01 1.00
N ALA A 209 -2.37 -2.15 0.37
CA ALA A 209 -0.99 -2.60 0.19
C ALA A 209 -0.13 -1.57 -0.56
N GLN A 210 -0.67 -0.97 -1.63
CA GLN A 210 0.00 0.08 -2.39
C GLN A 210 0.27 1.33 -1.54
N LYS A 211 -0.68 1.76 -0.72
CA LYS A 211 -0.51 2.90 0.19
C LYS A 211 0.53 2.61 1.26
N ASN A 212 0.56 1.38 1.79
CA ASN A 212 1.54 0.94 2.76
C ASN A 212 2.95 0.93 2.18
N LEU A 213 3.14 0.39 0.98
CA LEU A 213 4.41 0.45 0.27
C LEU A 213 4.88 1.89 0.06
N ASN A 214 3.99 2.75 -0.44
CA ASN A 214 4.31 4.16 -0.65
C ASN A 214 4.68 4.90 0.65
N LYS A 215 4.10 4.51 1.78
CA LYS A 215 4.45 5.07 3.09
C LYS A 215 5.87 4.71 3.49
N ILE A 216 6.27 3.45 3.30
CA ILE A 216 7.63 3.00 3.62
C ILE A 216 8.65 3.70 2.71
N LEU A 217 8.40 3.75 1.39
CA LEU A 217 9.30 4.44 0.46
C LEU A 217 9.51 5.91 0.83
N LYS A 218 8.43 6.64 1.15
CA LYS A 218 8.52 8.03 1.63
C LYS A 218 9.31 8.17 2.94
N ASP A 219 9.21 7.20 3.84
CA ASP A 219 9.99 7.19 5.06
C ASP A 219 11.48 7.00 4.77
N ILE A 220 11.83 6.10 3.86
CA ILE A 220 13.20 5.90 3.38
C ILE A 220 13.75 7.20 2.76
N GLU A 221 13.01 7.83 1.84
CA GLU A 221 13.40 9.09 1.22
C GLU A 221 13.65 10.19 2.25
N LYS A 222 12.78 10.30 3.26
CA LYS A 222 12.87 11.32 4.32
C LYS A 222 14.08 11.10 5.23
N ASN A 223 14.40 9.84 5.55
CA ASN A 223 15.43 9.48 6.52
C ASN A 223 16.76 9.08 5.84
N ALA A 224 16.86 9.20 4.52
CA ALA A 224 18.10 8.98 3.81
C ALA A 224 19.14 10.04 4.21
N ILE A 225 20.30 9.59 4.64
CA ILE A 225 21.46 10.48 4.79
C ILE A 225 22.04 10.69 3.40
N LYS A 226 21.95 11.92 2.92
CA LYS A 226 22.47 12.34 1.62
C LYS A 226 23.95 12.72 1.73
#